data_ce2a0d54fbe84d2388a5577e316d1d65
#
_entry.id   ce2a0d54fbe84d2388a5577e316d1d65
#
_cell.length_a   1.000
_cell.length_b   1.000
_cell.length_c   1.000
_cell.angle_alpha   90.00
_cell.angle_beta   90.00
_cell.angle_gamma   90.00
#
_symmetry.space_group_name_H-M   'P 1'
#
loop_
_entity.id
_entity.type
_entity.pdbx_description
1 polymer ?
#
loop_
_entity_poly.entity_id
_entity_poly.type
_entity_poly.pdbx_seq_one_letter_code
_entity_poly.pdbx_strand_id
1 'polypeptide(L)'
;VRPHRRALHLHCYRMVGSFAEADDLVQETLLRAWNARDAFDASGGEAGMRRWLYRIATNACLDHLRSSSRQAASARSFAEIPWLQPYPDVLLEEEAVTRESIALGYLAVIQRLPPRQRAAFVLCELLDWSAAETASLLETSVAAVNSSLQRARATLSRHEPLARGDAVSADERALLEAFISAHQSGDCKASIALLTRDVRVTMPPLPACFEGVDQVLPLMERANAMGEWRLVPAWANRMPAAMSYLRRPGDPELRAFKLDVLHVRDGRIHEITTFEPRLRAAFGLPEVLG
;
A
#
# COMPACT_ATOMS: atom_id res chain seq x y z
N VAL A 1 -6.87 23.34 6.55
CA VAL A 1 -5.88 22.44 5.88
C VAL A 1 -5.68 21.14 6.67
N ARG A 2 -5.66 21.17 8.03
CA ARG A 2 -5.50 19.93 8.85
C ARG A 2 -6.51 18.83 8.54
N PRO A 3 -7.82 19.11 8.36
CA PRO A 3 -8.80 18.05 8.05
C PRO A 3 -8.54 17.33 6.71
N HIS A 4 -7.88 17.96 5.75
CA HIS A 4 -7.63 17.34 4.44
C HIS A 4 -6.33 16.50 4.38
N ARG A 5 -5.47 16.54 5.43
CA ARG A 5 -4.13 15.91 5.36
C ARG A 5 -4.21 14.40 5.06
N ARG A 6 -5.09 13.67 5.74
CA ARG A 6 -5.24 12.21 5.55
C ARG A 6 -5.74 11.88 4.15
N ALA A 7 -6.76 12.59 3.69
CA ALA A 7 -7.33 12.40 2.36
C ALA A 7 -6.30 12.71 1.25
N LEU A 8 -5.52 13.78 1.41
CA LEU A 8 -4.42 14.10 0.50
C LEU A 8 -3.31 13.05 0.55
N HIS A 9 -2.98 12.52 1.74
CA HIS A 9 -1.98 11.47 1.88
C HIS A 9 -2.39 10.20 1.13
N LEU A 10 -3.64 9.77 1.31
CA LEU A 10 -4.18 8.62 0.59
C LEU A 10 -4.18 8.84 -0.93
N HIS A 11 -4.52 10.06 -1.39
CA HIS A 11 -4.46 10.41 -2.80
C HIS A 11 -3.02 10.32 -3.34
N CYS A 12 -2.06 10.95 -2.67
CA CYS A 12 -0.64 10.87 -3.05
C CYS A 12 -0.15 9.41 -3.04
N TYR A 13 -0.52 8.63 -2.03
CA TYR A 13 -0.17 7.22 -1.94
C TYR A 13 -0.70 6.41 -3.13
N ARG A 14 -1.96 6.61 -3.54
CA ARG A 14 -2.52 5.97 -4.74
C ARG A 14 -1.76 6.38 -6.01
N MET A 15 -1.26 7.60 -6.06
CA MET A 15 -0.47 8.11 -7.17
C MET A 15 0.94 7.52 -7.23
N VAL A 16 1.65 7.40 -6.10
CA VAL A 16 3.07 7.02 -6.10
C VAL A 16 3.37 5.61 -5.57
N GLY A 17 2.46 5.01 -4.80
CA GLY A 17 2.59 3.66 -4.24
C GLY A 17 3.52 3.55 -3.03
N SER A 18 4.08 4.65 -2.56
CA SER A 18 4.99 4.71 -1.42
C SER A 18 4.38 5.56 -0.31
N PHE A 19 4.28 5.00 0.90
CA PHE A 19 3.74 5.70 2.06
C PHE A 19 4.62 6.90 2.45
N ALA A 20 5.94 6.69 2.49
CA ALA A 20 6.89 7.73 2.86
C ALA A 20 6.89 8.90 1.86
N GLU A 21 6.90 8.59 0.54
CA GLU A 21 6.85 9.65 -0.47
C GLU A 21 5.50 10.36 -0.51
N ALA A 22 4.42 9.67 -0.16
CA ALA A 22 3.12 10.32 -0.03
C ALA A 22 3.13 11.38 1.10
N ASP A 23 3.82 11.11 2.23
CA ASP A 23 3.96 12.12 3.30
C ASP A 23 4.79 13.32 2.84
N ASP A 24 5.89 13.12 2.12
CA ASP A 24 6.70 14.18 1.53
C ASP A 24 5.88 15.03 0.53
N LEU A 25 5.10 14.37 -0.32
CA LEU A 25 4.24 15.04 -1.31
C LEU A 25 3.09 15.83 -0.65
N VAL A 26 2.57 15.36 0.48
CA VAL A 26 1.62 16.13 1.27
C VAL A 26 2.28 17.38 1.86
N GLN A 27 3.49 17.27 2.40
CA GLN A 27 4.23 18.43 2.90
C GLN A 27 4.48 19.45 1.79
N GLU A 28 4.94 18.99 0.63
CA GLU A 28 5.13 19.83 -0.56
C GLU A 28 3.81 20.48 -1.03
N THR A 29 2.71 19.71 -1.03
CA THR A 29 1.38 20.23 -1.36
C THR A 29 0.96 21.37 -0.41
N LEU A 30 1.16 21.18 0.89
CA LEU A 30 0.80 22.17 1.89
C LEU A 30 1.67 23.43 1.78
N LEU A 31 2.95 23.27 1.45
CA LEU A 31 3.87 24.37 1.22
C LEU A 31 3.48 25.17 -0.03
N ARG A 32 3.21 24.49 -1.16
CA ARG A 32 2.71 25.13 -2.39
C ARG A 32 1.38 25.85 -2.15
N ALA A 33 0.46 25.23 -1.42
CA ALA A 33 -0.81 25.83 -1.05
C ALA A 33 -0.62 27.08 -0.18
N TRP A 34 0.29 27.04 0.78
CA TRP A 34 0.60 28.21 1.59
C TRP A 34 1.14 29.37 0.76
N ASN A 35 2.06 29.10 -0.15
CA ASN A 35 2.65 30.13 -1.03
C ASN A 35 1.63 30.71 -2.01
N ALA A 36 0.64 29.92 -2.44
CA ALA A 36 -0.40 30.35 -3.39
C ALA A 36 -1.72 30.77 -2.70
N ARG A 37 -1.76 30.93 -1.36
CA ARG A 37 -2.99 31.19 -0.60
C ARG A 37 -3.73 32.48 -1.03
N ASP A 38 -2.98 33.49 -1.45
CA ASP A 38 -3.54 34.79 -1.85
C ASP A 38 -4.27 34.72 -3.21
N ALA A 39 -3.98 33.68 -4.00
CA ALA A 39 -4.66 33.39 -5.27
C ALA A 39 -5.86 32.42 -5.10
N PHE A 40 -6.12 31.94 -3.89
CA PHE A 40 -7.23 31.03 -3.63
C PHE A 40 -8.56 31.78 -3.56
N ASP A 41 -9.52 31.40 -4.40
CA ASP A 41 -10.89 31.89 -4.34
C ASP A 41 -11.69 31.14 -3.26
N ALA A 42 -11.95 31.82 -2.15
CA ALA A 42 -12.70 31.27 -1.02
C ALA A 42 -14.21 31.13 -1.28
N SER A 43 -14.75 31.66 -2.39
CA SER A 43 -16.19 31.62 -2.70
C SER A 43 -16.72 30.19 -2.86
N GLY A 44 -15.87 29.24 -3.24
CA GLY A 44 -16.20 27.82 -3.37
C GLY A 44 -16.33 27.05 -2.05
N GLY A 45 -16.13 27.68 -0.91
CA GLY A 45 -16.20 27.06 0.42
C GLY A 45 -15.25 25.85 0.58
N GLU A 46 -15.67 24.88 1.39
CA GLU A 46 -14.85 23.68 1.67
C GLU A 46 -14.64 22.79 0.43
N ALA A 47 -15.66 22.67 -0.43
CA ALA A 47 -15.54 21.93 -1.69
C ALA A 47 -14.52 22.60 -2.65
N GLY A 48 -14.51 23.91 -2.72
CA GLY A 48 -13.51 24.68 -3.47
C GLY A 48 -12.10 24.48 -2.93
N MET A 49 -11.93 24.54 -1.60
CA MET A 49 -10.67 24.27 -0.92
C MET A 49 -10.16 22.86 -1.20
N ARG A 50 -11.03 21.86 -1.09
CA ARG A 50 -10.70 20.48 -1.40
C ARG A 50 -10.21 20.33 -2.85
N ARG A 51 -10.95 20.84 -3.84
CA ARG A 51 -10.55 20.78 -5.26
C ARG A 51 -9.21 21.44 -5.50
N TRP A 52 -8.98 22.59 -4.92
CA TRP A 52 -7.74 23.33 -5.04
C TRP A 52 -6.54 22.57 -4.47
N LEU A 53 -6.67 21.97 -3.27
CA LEU A 53 -5.64 21.15 -2.64
C LEU A 53 -5.33 19.88 -3.46
N TYR A 54 -6.37 19.20 -3.98
CA TYR A 54 -6.17 18.03 -4.84
C TYR A 54 -5.50 18.38 -6.17
N ARG A 55 -5.77 19.56 -6.73
CA ARG A 55 -5.04 20.07 -7.91
C ARG A 55 -3.55 20.21 -7.61
N ILE A 56 -3.19 20.84 -6.50
CA ILE A 56 -1.80 21.01 -6.10
C ILE A 56 -1.13 19.65 -5.84
N ALA A 57 -1.79 18.77 -5.11
CA ALA A 57 -1.29 17.44 -4.80
C ALA A 57 -1.07 16.57 -6.04
N THR A 58 -2.03 16.58 -6.97
CA THR A 58 -1.91 15.82 -8.22
C THR A 58 -0.74 16.33 -9.06
N ASN A 59 -0.56 17.65 -9.15
CA ASN A 59 0.56 18.24 -9.87
C ASN A 59 1.89 17.90 -9.21
N ALA A 60 1.98 17.97 -7.88
CA ALA A 60 3.18 17.54 -7.14
C ALA A 60 3.52 16.06 -7.41
N CYS A 61 2.52 15.17 -7.40
CA CYS A 61 2.69 13.77 -7.74
C CYS A 61 3.16 13.58 -9.21
N LEU A 62 2.58 14.30 -10.15
CA LEU A 62 2.98 14.24 -11.57
C LEU A 62 4.40 14.75 -11.78
N ASP A 63 4.82 15.81 -11.08
CA ASP A 63 6.19 16.33 -11.11
C ASP A 63 7.17 15.30 -10.57
N HIS A 64 6.86 14.72 -9.40
CA HIS A 64 7.65 13.66 -8.78
C HIS A 64 7.80 12.44 -9.71
N LEU A 65 6.71 11.96 -10.31
CA LEU A 65 6.73 10.82 -11.24
C LEU A 65 7.47 11.10 -12.55
N ARG A 66 7.57 12.35 -12.99
CA ARG A 66 8.39 12.76 -14.13
C ARG A 66 9.88 12.77 -13.81
N SER A 67 10.26 13.17 -12.61
CA SER A 67 11.66 13.21 -12.16
C SER A 67 12.20 11.84 -11.77
N SER A 68 11.33 10.93 -11.31
CA SER A 68 11.69 9.56 -10.95
C SER A 68 11.63 8.65 -12.19
N SER A 69 12.74 7.97 -12.52
CA SER A 69 12.82 7.03 -13.67
C SER A 69 12.07 5.70 -13.42
N ARG A 70 10.94 5.72 -12.73
CA ARG A 70 10.19 4.53 -12.32
C ARG A 70 9.44 3.90 -13.48
N GLN A 71 9.77 2.66 -13.80
CA GLN A 71 9.07 1.86 -14.79
C GLN A 71 8.53 0.57 -14.15
N ALA A 72 7.23 0.54 -13.86
CA ALA A 72 6.53 -0.66 -13.40
C ALA A 72 5.88 -1.46 -14.55
N ALA A 73 6.08 -1.04 -15.79
CA ALA A 73 5.34 -1.58 -16.95
C ALA A 73 5.56 -3.09 -17.17
N SER A 74 6.72 -3.64 -16.76
CA SER A 74 7.06 -5.05 -16.90
C SER A 74 6.85 -5.87 -15.63
N ALA A 75 6.49 -5.27 -14.51
CA ALA A 75 6.31 -5.96 -13.25
C ALA A 75 5.17 -6.99 -13.33
N ARG A 76 5.41 -8.24 -12.95
CA ARG A 76 4.42 -9.33 -12.96
C ARG A 76 3.65 -9.43 -11.66
N SER A 77 4.27 -8.99 -10.56
CA SER A 77 3.64 -8.90 -9.25
C SER A 77 3.99 -7.56 -8.59
N PHE A 78 3.30 -7.21 -7.50
CA PHE A 78 3.63 -6.01 -6.75
C PHE A 78 5.02 -6.08 -6.08
N ALA A 79 5.51 -7.28 -5.79
CA ALA A 79 6.86 -7.52 -5.28
C ALA A 79 7.98 -7.02 -6.20
N GLU A 80 7.68 -6.90 -7.50
CA GLU A 80 8.59 -6.37 -8.50
C GLU A 80 8.56 -4.84 -8.59
N ILE A 81 7.79 -4.19 -7.72
CA ILE A 81 7.70 -2.73 -7.61
C ILE A 81 8.45 -2.30 -6.34
N PRO A 82 9.76 -1.99 -6.42
CA PRO A 82 10.63 -1.81 -5.25
C PRO A 82 10.23 -0.66 -4.32
N TRP A 83 9.47 0.31 -4.85
CA TRP A 83 9.01 1.47 -4.07
C TRP A 83 7.64 1.28 -3.42
N LEU A 84 6.91 0.19 -3.73
CA LEU A 84 5.61 -0.06 -3.14
C LEU A 84 5.73 -0.32 -1.65
N GLN A 85 4.98 0.42 -0.85
CA GLN A 85 4.96 0.32 0.61
C GLN A 85 3.53 0.07 1.09
N PRO A 86 3.35 -0.63 2.23
CA PRO A 86 2.03 -0.86 2.80
C PRO A 86 1.46 0.42 3.44
N TYR A 87 0.14 0.54 3.42
CA TYR A 87 -0.60 1.63 4.06
C TYR A 87 -1.24 1.14 5.36
N PRO A 88 -0.98 1.80 6.51
CA PRO A 88 -1.56 1.40 7.80
C PRO A 88 -3.07 1.61 7.83
N ASP A 89 -3.84 0.59 8.21
CA ASP A 89 -5.30 0.70 8.28
C ASP A 89 -5.78 1.68 9.35
N VAL A 90 -4.99 1.89 10.42
CA VAL A 90 -5.27 2.89 11.46
C VAL A 90 -5.36 4.33 10.94
N LEU A 91 -4.87 4.58 9.72
CA LEU A 91 -4.93 5.87 9.05
C LEU A 91 -6.06 5.94 8.00
N LEU A 92 -6.74 4.81 7.72
CA LEU A 92 -7.88 4.79 6.81
C LEU A 92 -9.14 5.25 7.55
N GLU A 93 -9.88 6.19 6.97
CA GLU A 93 -11.21 6.56 7.44
C GLU A 93 -12.19 5.45 7.05
N GLU A 94 -13.08 5.03 7.97
CA GLU A 94 -13.89 3.81 7.83
C GLU A 94 -14.85 3.85 6.62
N GLU A 95 -15.34 5.02 6.21
CA GLU A 95 -16.45 5.14 5.25
C GLU A 95 -16.04 5.41 3.78
N ALA A 96 -14.77 5.77 3.50
CA ALA A 96 -14.39 6.29 2.19
C ALA A 96 -13.47 5.39 1.35
N VAL A 97 -13.02 4.24 1.88
CA VAL A 97 -12.00 3.42 1.21
C VAL A 97 -12.42 1.97 1.16
N THR A 98 -12.82 1.51 -0.02
CA THR A 98 -13.09 0.09 -0.23
C THR A 98 -11.80 -0.73 -0.16
N ARG A 99 -11.88 -1.97 0.31
CA ARG A 99 -10.75 -2.91 0.37
C ARG A 99 -10.07 -3.05 -1.00
N GLU A 100 -10.86 -3.17 -2.06
CA GLU A 100 -10.38 -3.32 -3.42
C GLU A 100 -9.54 -2.12 -3.86
N SER A 101 -9.96 -0.88 -3.52
CA SER A 101 -9.31 0.35 -3.96
C SER A 101 -7.96 0.65 -3.28
N ILE A 102 -7.62 -0.08 -2.21
CA ILE A 102 -6.38 0.11 -1.44
C ILE A 102 -5.51 -1.15 -1.40
N ALA A 103 -6.01 -2.33 -1.80
CA ALA A 103 -5.24 -3.56 -1.77
C ALA A 103 -3.90 -3.43 -2.52
N LEU A 104 -2.82 -3.97 -1.97
CA LEU A 104 -1.47 -3.82 -2.54
C LEU A 104 -1.39 -4.31 -4.00
N GLY A 105 -2.04 -5.43 -4.31
CA GLY A 105 -2.09 -5.93 -5.68
C GLY A 105 -2.76 -4.96 -6.66
N TYR A 106 -3.86 -4.32 -6.24
CA TYR A 106 -4.53 -3.30 -7.04
C TYR A 106 -3.66 -2.05 -7.23
N LEU A 107 -3.00 -1.60 -6.16
CA LEU A 107 -2.06 -0.47 -6.23
C LEU A 107 -0.87 -0.78 -7.15
N ALA A 108 -0.37 -2.02 -7.14
CA ALA A 108 0.67 -2.45 -8.06
C ALA A 108 0.23 -2.32 -9.52
N VAL A 109 -1.01 -2.70 -9.83
CA VAL A 109 -1.55 -2.54 -11.19
C VAL A 109 -1.72 -1.07 -11.55
N ILE A 110 -2.20 -0.24 -10.62
CA ILE A 110 -2.29 1.21 -10.80
C ILE A 110 -0.90 1.80 -11.09
N GLN A 111 0.18 1.30 -10.45
CA GLN A 111 1.54 1.78 -10.71
C GLN A 111 2.04 1.50 -12.13
N ARG A 112 1.41 0.58 -12.87
CA ARG A 112 1.73 0.30 -14.28
C ARG A 112 1.14 1.33 -15.25
N LEU A 113 0.14 2.08 -14.80
CA LEU A 113 -0.47 3.13 -15.63
C LEU A 113 0.51 4.30 -15.83
N PRO A 114 0.61 4.85 -17.03
CA PRO A 114 1.31 6.11 -17.24
C PRO A 114 0.78 7.19 -16.29
N PRO A 115 1.64 8.09 -15.77
CA PRO A 115 1.26 9.02 -14.69
C PRO A 115 -0.03 9.81 -14.94
N ARG A 116 -0.26 10.33 -16.14
CA ARG A 116 -1.50 11.06 -16.47
C ARG A 116 -2.74 10.15 -16.55
N GLN A 117 -2.58 8.92 -17.04
CA GLN A 117 -3.69 7.94 -17.03
C GLN A 117 -4.03 7.52 -15.60
N ARG A 118 -3.01 7.32 -14.76
CA ARG A 118 -3.16 7.05 -13.33
C ARG A 118 -3.90 8.19 -12.63
N ALA A 119 -3.50 9.44 -12.85
CA ALA A 119 -4.17 10.60 -12.27
C ALA A 119 -5.66 10.67 -12.69
N ALA A 120 -5.97 10.50 -13.96
CA ALA A 120 -7.35 10.46 -14.46
C ALA A 120 -8.15 9.33 -13.78
N PHE A 121 -7.56 8.14 -13.67
CA PHE A 121 -8.18 6.99 -13.03
C PHE A 121 -8.44 7.23 -11.54
N VAL A 122 -7.44 7.68 -10.78
CA VAL A 122 -7.56 7.94 -9.33
C VAL A 122 -8.61 9.01 -9.06
N LEU A 123 -8.62 10.10 -9.84
CA LEU A 123 -9.59 11.18 -9.66
C LEU A 123 -11.02 10.74 -10.00
N CYS A 124 -11.24 10.09 -11.13
CA CYS A 124 -12.59 9.74 -11.57
C CYS A 124 -13.15 8.50 -10.90
N GLU A 125 -12.36 7.42 -10.75
CA GLU A 125 -12.87 6.12 -10.27
C GLU A 125 -12.76 5.95 -8.76
N LEU A 126 -11.80 6.61 -8.10
CA LEU A 126 -11.57 6.44 -6.67
C LEU A 126 -11.97 7.66 -5.83
N LEU A 127 -12.18 8.81 -6.46
CA LEU A 127 -12.55 10.06 -5.79
C LEU A 127 -13.85 10.68 -6.34
N ASP A 128 -14.52 9.98 -7.27
CA ASP A 128 -15.81 10.36 -7.87
C ASP A 128 -15.81 11.75 -8.54
N TRP A 129 -14.67 12.18 -9.10
CA TRP A 129 -14.61 13.41 -9.85
C TRP A 129 -15.19 13.22 -11.25
N SER A 130 -15.92 14.21 -11.72
CA SER A 130 -16.40 14.19 -13.10
C SER A 130 -15.23 14.30 -14.09
N ALA A 131 -15.43 13.77 -15.31
CA ALA A 131 -14.44 13.90 -16.38
C ALA A 131 -14.14 15.37 -16.73
N ALA A 132 -15.10 16.27 -16.54
CA ALA A 132 -14.94 17.71 -16.77
C ALA A 132 -14.02 18.34 -15.70
N GLU A 133 -14.22 18.06 -14.44
CA GLU A 133 -13.39 18.53 -13.33
C GLU A 133 -11.95 18.00 -13.47
N THR A 134 -11.83 16.71 -13.81
CA THR A 134 -10.54 16.06 -14.03
C THR A 134 -9.82 16.66 -15.26
N ALA A 135 -10.53 16.94 -16.33
CA ALA A 135 -9.96 17.59 -17.52
C ALA A 135 -9.44 19.00 -17.20
N SER A 136 -10.21 19.77 -16.42
CA SER A 136 -9.79 21.09 -15.94
C SER A 136 -8.53 21.00 -15.06
N LEU A 137 -8.47 20.01 -14.13
CA LEU A 137 -7.32 19.81 -13.25
C LEU A 137 -6.06 19.42 -14.04
N LEU A 138 -6.20 18.48 -14.98
CA LEU A 138 -5.08 17.94 -15.76
C LEU A 138 -4.71 18.81 -16.98
N GLU A 139 -5.39 19.96 -17.17
CA GLU A 139 -5.20 20.86 -18.30
C GLU A 139 -5.28 20.09 -19.65
N THR A 140 -6.40 19.37 -19.84
CA THR A 140 -6.65 18.53 -21.01
C THR A 140 -8.14 18.55 -21.41
N SER A 141 -8.52 17.82 -22.45
CA SER A 141 -9.92 17.71 -22.87
C SER A 141 -10.65 16.57 -22.15
N VAL A 142 -11.97 16.68 -22.02
CA VAL A 142 -12.83 15.60 -21.52
C VAL A 142 -12.68 14.32 -22.35
N ALA A 143 -12.53 14.45 -23.67
CA ALA A 143 -12.27 13.32 -24.56
C ALA A 143 -10.96 12.59 -24.23
N ALA A 144 -9.90 13.35 -23.89
CA ALA A 144 -8.61 12.78 -23.50
C ALA A 144 -8.69 12.06 -22.12
N VAL A 145 -9.48 12.60 -21.17
CA VAL A 145 -9.75 11.93 -19.88
C VAL A 145 -10.48 10.61 -20.13
N ASN A 146 -11.58 10.61 -20.91
CA ASN A 146 -12.35 9.40 -21.20
C ASN A 146 -11.50 8.34 -21.91
N SER A 147 -10.65 8.74 -22.86
CA SER A 147 -9.70 7.84 -23.51
C SER A 147 -8.67 7.26 -22.54
N SER A 148 -8.22 8.06 -21.55
CA SER A 148 -7.29 7.61 -20.50
C SER A 148 -7.96 6.60 -19.56
N LEU A 149 -9.21 6.84 -19.16
CA LEU A 149 -10.01 5.92 -18.36
C LEU A 149 -10.23 4.58 -19.08
N GLN A 150 -10.59 4.62 -20.36
CA GLN A 150 -10.78 3.40 -21.15
C GLN A 150 -9.50 2.55 -21.19
N ARG A 151 -8.33 3.17 -21.43
CA ARG A 151 -7.04 2.46 -21.41
C ARG A 151 -6.68 1.95 -20.03
N ALA A 152 -6.92 2.74 -18.98
CA ALA A 152 -6.69 2.31 -17.60
C ALA A 152 -7.53 1.08 -17.25
N ARG A 153 -8.83 1.11 -17.52
CA ARG A 153 -9.74 -0.02 -17.30
C ARG A 153 -9.31 -1.27 -18.07
N ALA A 154 -8.91 -1.11 -19.33
CA ALA A 154 -8.39 -2.23 -20.15
C ALA A 154 -7.08 -2.80 -19.60
N THR A 155 -6.25 -2.01 -18.94
CA THR A 155 -5.05 -2.50 -18.25
C THR A 155 -5.41 -3.24 -16.98
N LEU A 156 -6.33 -2.68 -16.18
CA LEU A 156 -6.77 -3.26 -14.91
C LEU A 156 -7.54 -4.58 -15.10
N SER A 157 -8.40 -4.68 -16.13
CA SER A 157 -9.22 -5.88 -16.39
C SER A 157 -8.41 -7.14 -16.79
N ARG A 158 -7.13 -6.98 -17.13
CA ARG A 158 -6.22 -8.11 -17.44
C ARG A 158 -5.62 -8.75 -16.20
N HIS A 159 -5.90 -8.21 -15.03
CA HIS A 159 -5.38 -8.69 -13.76
C HIS A 159 -6.55 -9.30 -12.96
N GLU A 160 -6.27 -10.39 -12.25
CA GLU A 160 -7.32 -11.06 -11.45
C GLU A 160 -7.98 -10.08 -10.48
N PRO A 161 -9.32 -10.14 -10.33
CA PRO A 161 -10.01 -9.36 -9.32
C PRO A 161 -9.51 -9.78 -7.94
N LEU A 162 -9.05 -8.82 -7.17
CA LEU A 162 -8.75 -9.05 -5.75
C LEU A 162 -10.04 -9.41 -5.00
N ALA A 163 -9.91 -10.22 -3.96
CA ALA A 163 -11.03 -10.72 -3.18
C ALA A 163 -12.03 -9.60 -2.83
N ARG A 164 -13.29 -9.80 -3.22
CA ARG A 164 -14.40 -8.90 -2.92
C ARG A 164 -14.76 -9.00 -1.45
N GLY A 165 -14.75 -7.89 -0.74
CA GLY A 165 -15.20 -7.76 0.64
C GLY A 165 -14.68 -6.46 1.27
N ASP A 166 -15.58 -5.68 1.87
CA ASP A 166 -15.23 -4.36 2.42
C ASP A 166 -14.66 -4.44 3.86
N ALA A 167 -14.91 -5.54 4.57
CA ALA A 167 -14.46 -5.71 5.95
C ALA A 167 -13.50 -6.89 6.10
N VAL A 168 -12.61 -6.76 7.07
CA VAL A 168 -11.77 -7.86 7.54
C VAL A 168 -12.64 -8.98 8.08
N SER A 169 -12.53 -10.17 7.52
CA SER A 169 -13.34 -11.32 7.94
C SER A 169 -12.85 -11.90 9.28
N ALA A 170 -13.76 -12.61 9.97
CA ALA A 170 -13.38 -13.37 11.17
C ALA A 170 -12.34 -14.46 10.83
N ASP A 171 -12.45 -15.07 9.65
CA ASP A 171 -11.53 -16.09 9.18
C ASP A 171 -10.12 -15.54 8.94
N GLU A 172 -9.99 -14.31 8.44
CA GLU A 172 -8.69 -13.66 8.26
C GLU A 172 -8.03 -13.30 9.60
N ARG A 173 -8.83 -12.94 10.62
CA ARG A 173 -8.30 -12.73 11.98
C ARG A 173 -7.80 -14.02 12.57
N ALA A 174 -8.57 -15.11 12.47
CA ALA A 174 -8.16 -16.42 12.95
C ALA A 174 -6.90 -16.92 12.20
N LEU A 175 -6.82 -16.68 10.89
CA LEU A 175 -5.64 -17.02 10.09
C LEU A 175 -4.40 -16.22 10.54
N LEU A 176 -4.56 -14.93 10.84
CA LEU A 176 -3.47 -14.09 11.33
C LEU A 176 -3.00 -14.58 12.72
N GLU A 177 -3.91 -14.91 13.63
CA GLU A 177 -3.59 -15.45 14.94
C GLU A 177 -2.83 -16.79 14.82
N ALA A 178 -3.28 -17.69 13.94
CA ALA A 178 -2.62 -18.96 13.66
C ALA A 178 -1.21 -18.74 13.08
N PHE A 179 -1.06 -17.79 12.14
CA PHE A 179 0.25 -17.41 11.57
C PHE A 179 1.21 -16.90 12.66
N ILE A 180 0.74 -15.99 13.51
CA ILE A 180 1.52 -15.45 14.63
C ILE A 180 1.96 -16.57 15.57
N SER A 181 1.04 -17.44 15.99
CA SER A 181 1.31 -18.55 16.91
C SER A 181 2.35 -19.51 16.34
N ALA A 182 2.17 -19.95 15.08
CA ALA A 182 3.09 -20.87 14.43
C ALA A 182 4.49 -20.27 14.26
N HIS A 183 4.58 -19.00 13.90
CA HIS A 183 5.86 -18.30 13.73
C HIS A 183 6.59 -18.12 15.06
N GLN A 184 5.90 -17.70 16.13
CA GLN A 184 6.50 -17.52 17.46
C GLN A 184 6.95 -18.84 18.12
N SER A 185 6.24 -19.92 17.87
CA SER A 185 6.62 -21.25 18.36
C SER A 185 7.71 -21.92 17.55
N GLY A 186 8.06 -21.39 16.39
CA GLY A 186 9.00 -22.02 15.46
C GLY A 186 8.45 -23.30 14.78
N ASP A 187 7.13 -23.51 14.83
CA ASP A 187 6.50 -24.69 14.23
C ASP A 187 6.35 -24.50 12.70
N CYS A 188 7.38 -24.94 11.97
CA CYS A 188 7.37 -24.90 10.51
C CYS A 188 6.24 -25.71 9.89
N LYS A 189 5.80 -26.83 10.52
CA LYS A 189 4.68 -27.63 9.99
C LYS A 189 3.37 -26.88 10.09
N ALA A 190 3.09 -26.28 11.25
CA ALA A 190 1.92 -25.43 11.44
C ALA A 190 1.95 -24.22 10.49
N SER A 191 3.11 -23.58 10.33
CA SER A 191 3.27 -22.45 9.40
C SER A 191 2.94 -22.85 7.96
N ILE A 192 3.48 -23.96 7.47
CA ILE A 192 3.23 -24.47 6.10
C ILE A 192 1.78 -24.87 5.89
N ALA A 193 1.10 -25.40 6.90
CA ALA A 193 -0.31 -25.79 6.79
C ALA A 193 -1.24 -24.58 6.49
N LEU A 194 -0.80 -23.37 6.81
CA LEU A 194 -1.54 -22.12 6.51
C LEU A 194 -1.31 -21.63 5.07
N LEU A 195 -0.31 -22.16 4.36
CA LEU A 195 0.10 -21.68 3.05
C LEU A 195 -0.56 -22.48 1.93
N THR A 196 -0.69 -21.85 0.76
CA THR A 196 -0.94 -22.61 -0.48
C THR A 196 0.34 -23.31 -0.96
N ARG A 197 0.23 -24.32 -1.81
CA ARG A 197 1.41 -25.05 -2.32
C ARG A 197 2.31 -24.16 -3.19
N ASP A 198 1.70 -23.21 -3.90
CA ASP A 198 2.31 -22.23 -4.79
C ASP A 198 2.60 -20.90 -4.09
N VAL A 199 2.71 -20.91 -2.76
CA VAL A 199 2.97 -19.70 -1.97
C VAL A 199 4.19 -18.93 -2.47
N ARG A 200 4.10 -17.60 -2.44
CA ARG A 200 5.20 -16.71 -2.77
C ARG A 200 5.61 -15.89 -1.54
N VAL A 201 6.91 -15.74 -1.32
CA VAL A 201 7.45 -14.82 -0.31
C VAL A 201 8.35 -13.81 -1.01
N THR A 202 8.05 -12.54 -0.84
CA THR A 202 8.72 -11.45 -1.53
C THR A 202 9.17 -10.38 -0.54
N MET A 203 10.28 -9.70 -0.82
CA MET A 203 10.96 -8.80 0.12
C MET A 203 11.37 -7.47 -0.53
N PRO A 204 10.43 -6.64 -1.02
CA PRO A 204 10.80 -5.35 -1.60
C PRO A 204 11.51 -4.45 -0.55
N PRO A 205 12.53 -3.65 -0.94
CA PRO A 205 13.02 -3.42 -2.30
C PRO A 205 14.01 -4.48 -2.82
N LEU A 206 14.29 -5.51 -2.05
CA LEU A 206 15.19 -6.58 -2.47
C LEU A 206 14.51 -7.42 -3.57
N PRO A 207 15.24 -7.82 -4.62
CA PRO A 207 14.70 -8.67 -5.68
C PRO A 207 14.60 -10.14 -5.25
N ALA A 208 14.30 -10.38 -3.98
CA ALA A 208 14.16 -11.71 -3.40
C ALA A 208 12.72 -12.21 -3.57
N CYS A 209 12.59 -13.35 -4.23
CA CYS A 209 11.33 -14.06 -4.38
C CYS A 209 11.55 -15.55 -4.15
N PHE A 210 10.77 -16.13 -3.26
CA PHE A 210 10.76 -17.58 -2.97
C PHE A 210 9.40 -18.12 -3.39
N GLU A 211 9.39 -19.16 -4.23
CA GLU A 211 8.15 -19.73 -4.78
C GLU A 211 8.00 -21.19 -4.37
N GLY A 212 6.81 -21.51 -3.86
CA GLY A 212 6.46 -22.84 -3.38
C GLY A 212 7.03 -23.19 -2.01
N VAL A 213 6.39 -24.16 -1.37
CA VAL A 213 6.73 -24.61 -0.01
C VAL A 213 8.19 -25.06 0.10
N ASP A 214 8.74 -25.70 -0.95
CA ASP A 214 10.10 -26.22 -0.95
C ASP A 214 11.18 -25.14 -0.82
N GLN A 215 10.92 -23.91 -1.30
CA GLN A 215 11.81 -22.78 -1.13
C GLN A 215 11.53 -22.01 0.16
N VAL A 216 10.28 -21.97 0.59
CA VAL A 216 9.84 -21.22 1.76
C VAL A 216 10.22 -21.92 3.07
N LEU A 217 10.16 -23.27 3.12
CA LEU A 217 10.53 -24.01 4.33
C LEU A 217 11.97 -23.75 4.80
N PRO A 218 13.02 -23.83 3.97
CA PRO A 218 14.38 -23.50 4.40
C PRO A 218 14.54 -22.03 4.83
N LEU A 219 13.73 -21.10 4.30
CA LEU A 219 13.72 -19.71 4.73
C LEU A 219 13.16 -19.60 6.16
N MET A 220 12.07 -20.30 6.47
CA MET A 220 11.48 -20.34 7.80
C MET A 220 12.42 -20.97 8.84
N GLU A 221 13.06 -22.08 8.50
CA GLU A 221 14.03 -22.76 9.38
C GLU A 221 15.21 -21.83 9.72
N ARG A 222 15.72 -21.10 8.71
CA ARG A 222 16.78 -20.09 8.94
C ARG A 222 16.30 -18.94 9.82
N ALA A 223 15.07 -18.47 9.62
CA ALA A 223 14.48 -17.43 10.44
C ALA A 223 14.37 -17.89 11.90
N ASN A 224 13.86 -19.10 12.14
CA ASN A 224 13.75 -19.67 13.49
C ASN A 224 15.11 -19.77 14.21
N ALA A 225 16.17 -20.07 13.46
CA ALA A 225 17.54 -20.14 14.02
C ALA A 225 18.12 -18.76 14.39
N MET A 226 17.51 -17.64 13.98
CA MET A 226 18.03 -16.29 14.26
C MET A 226 17.85 -15.87 15.72
N GLY A 227 16.87 -16.41 16.45
CA GLY A 227 16.60 -16.04 17.83
C GLY A 227 15.13 -16.15 18.21
N GLU A 228 14.74 -15.43 19.25
CA GLU A 228 13.36 -15.37 19.73
C GLU A 228 12.56 -14.37 18.90
N TRP A 229 11.36 -14.79 18.48
CA TRP A 229 10.44 -13.96 17.70
C TRP A 229 9.21 -13.61 18.54
N ARG A 230 8.80 -12.34 18.42
CA ARG A 230 7.51 -11.83 18.87
C ARG A 230 6.82 -11.11 17.74
N LEU A 231 5.56 -11.44 17.50
CA LEU A 231 4.78 -10.83 16.44
C LEU A 231 3.60 -10.04 17.04
N VAL A 232 3.44 -8.82 16.57
CA VAL A 232 2.31 -7.95 16.92
C VAL A 232 1.38 -7.87 15.72
N PRO A 233 0.09 -8.20 15.87
CA PRO A 233 -0.87 -8.11 14.78
C PRO A 233 -1.02 -6.67 14.31
N ALA A 234 -1.16 -6.50 13.02
CA ALA A 234 -1.37 -5.23 12.34
C ALA A 234 -2.30 -5.45 11.13
N TRP A 235 -2.73 -4.35 10.55
CA TRP A 235 -3.53 -4.35 9.32
C TRP A 235 -2.96 -3.33 8.36
N ALA A 236 -2.74 -3.77 7.13
CA ALA A 236 -2.16 -2.97 6.08
C ALA A 236 -2.95 -3.14 4.79
N ASN A 237 -3.43 -2.05 4.19
CA ASN A 237 -4.19 -2.10 2.95
C ASN A 237 -5.42 -3.03 3.04
N ARG A 238 -6.10 -3.04 4.17
CA ARG A 238 -7.24 -3.92 4.50
C ARG A 238 -6.87 -5.43 4.45
N MET A 239 -5.59 -5.77 4.67
CA MET A 239 -5.10 -7.15 4.70
C MET A 239 -4.46 -7.46 6.05
N PRO A 240 -4.48 -8.75 6.48
CA PRO A 240 -3.78 -9.18 7.66
C PRO A 240 -2.29 -8.88 7.54
N ALA A 241 -1.69 -8.37 8.60
CA ALA A 241 -0.27 -8.09 8.67
C ALA A 241 0.27 -8.38 10.09
N ALA A 242 1.56 -8.62 10.19
CA ALA A 242 2.22 -8.79 11.47
C ALA A 242 3.57 -8.08 11.48
N MET A 243 3.80 -7.23 12.49
CA MET A 243 5.11 -6.70 12.78
C MET A 243 5.89 -7.71 13.60
N SER A 244 6.99 -8.20 13.05
CA SER A 244 7.86 -9.17 13.70
C SER A 244 9.00 -8.45 14.41
N TYR A 245 9.22 -8.82 15.66
CA TYR A 245 10.32 -8.39 16.49
C TYR A 245 11.24 -9.57 16.73
N LEU A 246 12.55 -9.34 16.69
CA LEU A 246 13.58 -10.34 16.85
C LEU A 246 14.50 -9.97 18.01
N ARG A 247 14.78 -10.95 18.88
CA ARG A 247 15.86 -10.91 19.86
C ARG A 247 16.89 -11.99 19.50
N ARG A 248 18.05 -11.58 19.02
CA ARG A 248 19.13 -12.50 18.73
C ARG A 248 19.81 -12.97 20.01
N PRO A 249 20.51 -14.10 20.00
CA PRO A 249 21.33 -14.52 21.14
C PRO A 249 22.31 -13.40 21.57
N GLY A 250 22.20 -12.97 22.83
CA GLY A 250 23.00 -11.88 23.39
C GLY A 250 22.37 -10.48 23.30
N ASP A 251 21.29 -10.29 22.54
CA ASP A 251 20.58 -9.02 22.51
C ASP A 251 19.72 -8.85 23.78
N PRO A 252 19.70 -7.65 24.40
CA PRO A 252 18.88 -7.40 25.59
C PRO A 252 17.40 -7.23 25.28
N GLU A 253 17.03 -6.88 24.05
CA GLU A 253 15.70 -6.40 23.69
C GLU A 253 15.17 -7.06 22.42
N LEU A 254 13.84 -7.12 22.31
CA LEU A 254 13.11 -7.48 21.11
C LEU A 254 12.99 -6.24 20.21
N ARG A 255 13.70 -6.21 19.08
CA ARG A 255 13.72 -5.09 18.14
C ARG A 255 12.89 -5.37 16.91
N ALA A 256 12.17 -4.36 16.42
CA ALA A 256 11.41 -4.44 15.18
C ALA A 256 12.33 -4.88 14.03
N PHE A 257 11.93 -5.94 13.33
CA PHE A 257 12.75 -6.59 12.31
C PHE A 257 12.13 -6.54 10.91
N LYS A 258 10.84 -6.88 10.80
CA LYS A 258 10.11 -6.91 9.53
C LYS A 258 8.60 -6.74 9.73
N LEU A 259 7.93 -6.26 8.69
CA LEU A 259 6.47 -6.26 8.59
C LEU A 259 6.06 -7.23 7.49
N ASP A 260 5.34 -8.29 7.83
CA ASP A 260 4.77 -9.24 6.88
C ASP A 260 3.33 -8.85 6.59
N VAL A 261 2.97 -8.70 5.31
CA VAL A 261 1.59 -8.52 4.84
C VAL A 261 1.17 -9.82 4.17
N LEU A 262 0.02 -10.36 4.59
CA LEU A 262 -0.47 -11.68 4.19
C LEU A 262 -1.57 -11.54 3.13
N HIS A 263 -1.34 -12.11 1.97
CA HIS A 263 -2.35 -12.18 0.90
C HIS A 263 -3.09 -13.50 1.02
N VAL A 264 -4.38 -13.40 1.33
CA VAL A 264 -5.24 -14.56 1.58
C VAL A 264 -6.08 -14.87 0.34
N ARG A 265 -6.12 -16.15 -0.04
CA ARG A 265 -6.99 -16.69 -1.07
C ARG A 265 -7.54 -18.03 -0.59
N ASP A 266 -8.85 -18.21 -0.65
CA ASP A 266 -9.54 -19.44 -0.24
C ASP A 266 -9.15 -19.92 1.18
N GLY A 267 -9.05 -18.98 2.13
CA GLY A 267 -8.72 -19.26 3.51
C GLY A 267 -7.25 -19.67 3.78
N ARG A 268 -6.36 -19.49 2.79
CA ARG A 268 -4.93 -19.76 2.90
C ARG A 268 -4.08 -18.60 2.44
N ILE A 269 -2.87 -18.50 2.96
CA ILE A 269 -1.89 -17.49 2.56
C ILE A 269 -1.24 -17.95 1.24
N HIS A 270 -1.47 -17.21 0.16
CA HIS A 270 -0.86 -17.48 -1.15
C HIS A 270 0.35 -16.58 -1.45
N GLU A 271 0.46 -15.45 -0.76
CA GLU A 271 1.65 -14.61 -0.85
C GLU A 271 1.91 -13.90 0.49
N ILE A 272 3.18 -13.80 0.86
CA ILE A 272 3.66 -13.00 1.98
C ILE A 272 4.60 -11.94 1.41
N THR A 273 4.26 -10.68 1.64
CA THR A 273 5.17 -9.58 1.32
C THR A 273 5.79 -9.06 2.58
N THR A 274 7.10 -9.19 2.66
CA THR A 274 7.90 -8.75 3.79
C THR A 274 8.51 -7.38 3.50
N PHE A 275 8.25 -6.43 4.36
CA PHE A 275 8.80 -5.07 4.30
C PHE A 275 9.77 -4.82 5.45
N GLU A 276 10.70 -3.89 5.24
CA GLU A 276 11.53 -3.37 6.33
C GLU A 276 10.69 -2.66 7.41
N PRO A 277 11.13 -2.66 8.68
CA PRO A 277 10.33 -2.13 9.80
C PRO A 277 10.28 -0.59 9.86
N ARG A 278 10.78 0.12 8.83
CA ARG A 278 10.87 1.59 8.80
C ARG A 278 9.54 2.29 9.01
N LEU A 279 8.45 1.67 8.53
CA LEU A 279 7.09 2.23 8.64
C LEU A 279 6.40 1.94 9.97
N ARG A 280 7.03 1.21 10.91
CA ARG A 280 6.41 0.80 12.19
C ARG A 280 5.71 1.93 12.94
N ALA A 281 6.32 3.13 12.94
CA ALA A 281 5.74 4.30 13.61
C ALA A 281 4.39 4.72 13.01
N ALA A 282 4.22 4.59 11.69
CA ALA A 282 2.95 4.85 11.02
C ALA A 282 1.86 3.85 11.40
N PHE A 283 2.26 2.62 11.77
CA PHE A 283 1.36 1.59 12.33
C PHE A 283 1.12 1.76 13.82
N GLY A 284 1.68 2.77 14.48
CA GLY A 284 1.60 2.97 15.93
C GLY A 284 2.42 1.95 16.74
N LEU A 285 3.41 1.30 16.11
CA LEU A 285 4.19 0.23 16.71
C LEU A 285 5.57 0.74 17.18
N PRO A 286 6.05 0.28 18.37
CA PRO A 286 7.32 0.72 18.93
C PRO A 286 8.52 0.13 18.16
N GLU A 287 9.71 0.68 18.38
CA GLU A 287 10.97 0.13 17.87
C GLU A 287 11.41 -1.11 18.65
N VAL A 288 11.12 -1.12 19.95
CA VAL A 288 11.49 -2.15 20.90
C VAL A 288 10.25 -2.57 21.66
N LEU A 289 10.06 -3.89 21.83
CA LEU A 289 9.06 -4.44 22.75
C LEU A 289 9.69 -4.62 24.13
N GLY A 290 8.97 -4.14 25.15
CA GLY A 290 9.34 -4.31 26.54
C GLY A 290 9.07 -5.74 27.05
#